data_d71be8298a9d2bf5ea9c12eebe7dc25b
#
_entry.id   d71be8298a9d2bf5ea9c12eebe7dc25b
#
_cell.length_a   1.000
_cell.length_b   1.000
_cell.length_c   1.000
_cell.angle_alpha   90.00
_cell.angle_beta   90.00
_cell.angle_gamma   90.00
#
_symmetry.space_group_name_H-M   'P 1'
#
loop_
_entity.id
_entity.type
_entity.pdbx_description
1 polymer ?
#
loop_
_entity_poly.entity_id
_entity_poly.type
_entity_poly.pdbx_seq_one_letter_code
_entity_poly.pdbx_strand_id
1 'polypeptide(L)'
;MDNHPVSERSVTSVESFSEWAEKYRYGLRSNGSNPLGVTSRATRLLGPSPLDEQLSEARNRINKATVEELPEARALLGDLCVRATSALVATVGGSALFVEQQAQRLARESLFLLVQGQTPEIKKHHLKLLTDNAATRRSTNGN
;
A
#
# COMPACT_ATOMS: atom_id res chain seq x y z
N MET A 1 18.08 13.06 -16.79
CA MET A 1 18.73 12.04 -17.63
C MET A 1 18.90 12.70 -18.99
N ASP A 2 20.10 13.07 -19.33
CA ASP A 2 20.35 13.80 -20.56
C ASP A 2 20.82 12.82 -21.64
N ASN A 3 20.03 12.71 -22.72
CA ASN A 3 20.37 12.10 -24.02
C ASN A 3 21.19 10.80 -23.97
N HIS A 4 20.78 9.82 -23.17
CA HIS A 4 21.39 8.50 -23.25
C HIS A 4 20.87 7.80 -24.52
N PRO A 5 21.73 7.54 -25.54
CA PRO A 5 21.29 6.86 -26.76
C PRO A 5 20.93 5.40 -26.44
N VAL A 6 19.72 5.01 -26.77
CA VAL A 6 19.26 3.62 -26.66
C VAL A 6 19.22 3.02 -28.07
N SER A 7 19.86 1.86 -28.25
CA SER A 7 19.81 1.12 -29.50
C SER A 7 18.40 0.66 -29.82
N GLU A 8 17.95 0.73 -31.07
CA GLU A 8 16.66 0.18 -31.51
C GLU A 8 16.45 -1.28 -31.09
N ARG A 9 17.53 -2.06 -31.04
CA ARG A 9 17.52 -3.46 -30.60
C ARG A 9 17.17 -3.61 -29.09
N SER A 10 17.31 -2.54 -28.34
CA SER A 10 16.96 -2.52 -26.91
C SER A 10 15.49 -2.15 -26.65
N VAL A 11 14.76 -1.78 -27.70
CA VAL A 11 13.33 -1.48 -27.63
C VAL A 11 12.56 -2.80 -27.80
N THR A 12 11.96 -3.28 -26.73
CA THR A 12 11.22 -4.56 -26.72
C THR A 12 9.76 -4.41 -27.15
N SER A 13 9.17 -3.24 -26.91
CA SER A 13 7.80 -2.92 -27.35
C SER A 13 7.61 -1.41 -27.43
N VAL A 14 6.70 -1.00 -28.29
CA VAL A 14 6.18 0.38 -28.37
C VAL A 14 4.66 0.26 -28.35
N GLU A 15 4.03 0.90 -27.38
CA GLU A 15 2.58 0.96 -27.26
C GLU A 15 2.15 2.38 -26.90
N SER A 16 0.91 2.74 -27.20
CA SER A 16 0.36 4.03 -26.79
C SER A 16 0.21 4.10 -25.26
N PHE A 17 0.32 5.30 -24.69
CA PHE A 17 0.10 5.49 -23.25
C PHE A 17 -1.29 5.03 -22.80
N SER A 18 -2.31 5.20 -23.63
CA SER A 18 -3.69 4.75 -23.33
C SER A 18 -3.80 3.23 -23.22
N GLU A 19 -3.19 2.48 -24.15
CA GLU A 19 -3.15 1.01 -24.10
C GLU A 19 -2.38 0.52 -22.88
N TRP A 20 -1.22 1.14 -22.61
CA TRP A 20 -0.42 0.82 -21.44
C TRP A 20 -1.19 1.10 -20.13
N ALA A 21 -1.85 2.26 -20.03
CA ALA A 21 -2.60 2.65 -18.83
C ALA A 21 -3.78 1.71 -18.55
N GLU A 22 -4.45 1.21 -19.60
CA GLU A 22 -5.49 0.21 -19.45
C GLU A 22 -4.96 -1.12 -18.92
N LYS A 23 -3.89 -1.64 -19.50
CA LYS A 23 -3.20 -2.85 -19.02
C LYS A 23 -2.71 -2.68 -17.58
N TYR A 24 -2.16 -1.50 -17.25
CA TYR A 24 -1.67 -1.20 -15.92
C TYR A 24 -2.75 -1.25 -14.85
N ARG A 25 -4.00 -0.84 -15.15
CA ARG A 25 -5.13 -0.95 -14.22
C ARG A 25 -5.36 -2.40 -13.77
N TYR A 26 -5.28 -3.36 -14.68
CA TYR A 26 -5.37 -4.79 -14.31
C TYR A 26 -4.21 -5.24 -13.41
N GLY A 27 -3.03 -4.66 -13.60
CA GLY A 27 -1.84 -4.92 -12.79
C GLY A 27 -1.97 -4.44 -11.33
N LEU A 28 -2.90 -3.54 -11.01
CA LEU A 28 -3.09 -3.04 -9.65
C LEU A 28 -3.47 -4.15 -8.65
N ARG A 29 -4.18 -5.17 -9.10
CA ARG A 29 -4.52 -6.33 -8.27
C ARG A 29 -3.27 -7.12 -7.88
N SER A 30 -2.42 -7.46 -8.83
CA SER A 30 -1.17 -8.18 -8.55
C SER A 30 -0.20 -7.34 -7.71
N ASN A 31 -0.11 -6.05 -7.95
CA ASN A 31 0.66 -5.12 -7.13
C ASN A 31 0.14 -5.02 -5.68
N GLY A 32 -1.13 -5.35 -5.44
CA GLY A 32 -1.72 -5.48 -4.11
C GLY A 32 -1.13 -6.62 -3.27
N SER A 33 -0.51 -7.62 -3.88
CA SER A 33 0.12 -8.73 -3.15
C SER A 33 1.27 -8.27 -2.25
N ASN A 34 2.02 -7.23 -2.66
CA ASN A 34 3.13 -6.70 -1.89
C ASN A 34 2.70 -6.13 -0.52
N PRO A 35 1.77 -5.14 -0.45
CA PRO A 35 1.32 -4.65 0.85
C PRO A 35 0.53 -5.70 1.63
N LEU A 36 -0.16 -6.67 0.99
CA LEU A 36 -0.75 -7.81 1.71
C LEU A 36 0.32 -8.65 2.42
N GLY A 37 1.44 -8.91 1.76
CA GLY A 37 2.56 -9.67 2.33
C GLY A 37 3.18 -8.95 3.53
N VAL A 38 3.48 -7.64 3.38
CA VAL A 38 4.05 -6.82 4.46
C VAL A 38 3.07 -6.72 5.64
N THR A 39 1.79 -6.45 5.39
CA THR A 39 0.75 -6.40 6.42
C THR A 39 0.64 -7.73 7.15
N SER A 40 0.54 -8.84 6.42
CA SER A 40 0.45 -10.18 7.00
C SER A 40 1.67 -10.54 7.85
N ARG A 41 2.86 -10.07 7.47
CA ARG A 41 4.06 -10.26 8.29
C ARG A 41 4.02 -9.40 9.56
N ALA A 42 3.57 -8.16 9.44
CA ALA A 42 3.46 -7.25 10.58
C ALA A 42 2.43 -7.76 11.61
N THR A 43 1.24 -8.17 11.18
CA THR A 43 0.19 -8.70 12.08
C THR A 43 0.64 -9.97 12.78
N ARG A 44 1.34 -10.88 12.09
CA ARG A 44 1.91 -12.09 12.72
C ARG A 44 2.93 -11.78 13.82
N LEU A 45 3.75 -10.76 13.63
CA LEU A 45 4.74 -10.34 14.64
C LEU A 45 4.09 -9.58 15.80
N LEU A 46 3.01 -8.87 15.52
CA LEU A 46 2.23 -8.14 16.52
C LEU A 46 1.47 -9.10 17.46
N GLY A 47 1.07 -10.27 16.95
CA GLY A 47 0.16 -11.19 17.62
C GLY A 47 -1.31 -10.87 17.36
N PRO A 48 -2.26 -11.63 17.94
CA PRO A 48 -3.68 -11.48 17.70
C PRO A 48 -4.16 -10.05 17.96
N SER A 49 -4.85 -9.47 16.99
CA SER A 49 -5.32 -8.08 17.04
C SER A 49 -6.50 -7.84 16.08
N PRO A 50 -7.26 -6.74 16.24
CA PRO A 50 -8.29 -6.36 15.28
C PRO A 50 -7.79 -6.14 13.84
N LEU A 51 -6.47 -6.03 13.64
CA LEU A 51 -5.87 -5.89 12.31
C LEU A 51 -5.96 -7.19 11.49
N ASP A 52 -6.12 -8.36 12.12
CA ASP A 52 -6.24 -9.65 11.44
C ASP A 52 -7.55 -9.72 10.63
N GLU A 53 -8.66 -9.25 11.22
CA GLU A 53 -9.94 -9.15 10.53
C GLU A 53 -9.86 -8.15 9.37
N GLN A 54 -9.30 -6.96 9.62
CA GLN A 54 -9.09 -5.94 8.59
C GLN A 54 -8.21 -6.44 7.43
N LEU A 55 -7.20 -7.26 7.72
CA LEU A 55 -6.37 -7.89 6.69
C LEU A 55 -7.17 -8.87 5.83
N SER A 56 -8.05 -9.66 6.46
CA SER A 56 -8.92 -10.60 5.76
C SER A 56 -9.91 -9.86 4.85
N GLU A 57 -10.51 -8.78 5.34
CA GLU A 57 -11.41 -7.92 4.57
C GLU A 57 -10.68 -7.25 3.40
N ALA A 58 -9.49 -6.67 3.63
CA ALA A 58 -8.70 -6.02 2.60
C ALA A 58 -8.30 -7.01 1.50
N ARG A 59 -7.93 -8.25 1.87
CA ARG A 59 -7.65 -9.34 0.92
C ARG A 59 -8.88 -9.68 0.07
N ASN A 60 -10.03 -9.83 0.71
CA ASN A 60 -11.27 -10.12 -0.01
C ASN A 60 -11.64 -8.97 -0.94
N ARG A 61 -11.50 -7.72 -0.48
CA ARG A 61 -11.81 -6.53 -1.26
C ARG A 61 -10.92 -6.43 -2.51
N ILE A 62 -9.59 -6.53 -2.39
CA ILE A 62 -8.69 -6.45 -3.55
C ILE A 62 -8.91 -7.59 -4.55
N ASN A 63 -9.26 -8.78 -4.07
CA ASN A 63 -9.52 -9.93 -4.92
C ASN A 63 -10.84 -9.83 -5.69
N LYS A 64 -11.88 -9.22 -5.10
CA LYS A 64 -13.22 -9.11 -5.70
C LYS A 64 -13.46 -7.79 -6.43
N ALA A 65 -12.62 -6.78 -6.21
CA ALA A 65 -12.78 -5.46 -6.79
C ALA A 65 -12.89 -5.51 -8.32
N THR A 66 -13.80 -4.73 -8.90
CA THR A 66 -13.80 -4.43 -10.34
C THR A 66 -12.58 -3.56 -10.68
N VAL A 67 -12.32 -3.37 -11.97
CA VAL A 67 -11.18 -2.52 -12.43
C VAL A 67 -11.31 -1.10 -11.91
N GLU A 68 -12.55 -0.59 -11.84
CA GLU A 68 -12.88 0.76 -11.34
C GLU A 68 -12.67 0.89 -9.84
N GLU A 69 -12.89 -0.18 -9.08
CA GLU A 69 -12.74 -0.22 -7.63
C GLU A 69 -11.30 -0.50 -7.17
N LEU A 70 -10.45 -1.03 -8.07
CA LEU A 70 -9.07 -1.39 -7.73
C LEU A 70 -8.26 -0.24 -7.13
N PRO A 71 -8.34 1.03 -7.62
CA PRO A 71 -7.59 2.13 -7.02
C PRO A 71 -7.96 2.38 -5.56
N GLU A 72 -9.24 2.33 -5.21
CA GLU A 72 -9.69 2.48 -3.83
C GLU A 72 -9.27 1.30 -2.96
N ALA A 73 -9.49 0.07 -3.44
CA ALA A 73 -9.09 -1.14 -2.74
C ALA A 73 -7.58 -1.17 -2.46
N ARG A 74 -6.76 -0.73 -3.44
CA ARG A 74 -5.31 -0.62 -3.32
C ARG A 74 -4.90 0.44 -2.29
N ALA A 75 -5.60 1.57 -2.25
CA ALA A 75 -5.34 2.63 -1.28
C ALA A 75 -5.68 2.19 0.16
N LEU A 76 -6.84 1.55 0.37
CA LEU A 76 -7.22 0.99 1.67
C LEU A 76 -6.21 -0.03 2.19
N LEU A 77 -5.70 -0.88 1.31
CA LEU A 77 -4.67 -1.84 1.66
C LEU A 77 -3.34 -1.18 2.01
N GLY A 78 -2.96 -0.10 1.32
CA GLY A 78 -1.78 0.70 1.64
C GLY A 78 -1.88 1.38 3.02
N ASP A 79 -3.04 1.96 3.33
CA ASP A 79 -3.32 2.53 4.66
C ASP A 79 -3.23 1.47 5.77
N LEU A 80 -3.85 0.31 5.57
CA LEU A 80 -3.77 -0.80 6.51
C LEU A 80 -2.32 -1.26 6.73
N CYS A 81 -1.52 -1.33 5.66
CA CYS A 81 -0.12 -1.70 5.72
C CYS A 81 0.68 -0.74 6.61
N VAL A 82 0.51 0.56 6.44
CA VAL A 82 1.17 1.58 7.27
C VAL A 82 0.71 1.48 8.73
N ARG A 83 -0.58 1.31 8.98
CA ARG A 83 -1.11 1.16 10.35
C ARG A 83 -0.58 -0.08 11.05
N ALA A 84 -0.57 -1.22 10.38
CA ALA A 84 -0.07 -2.47 10.94
C ALA A 84 1.43 -2.41 11.27
N THR A 85 2.24 -1.86 10.38
CA THR A 85 3.67 -1.70 10.60
C THR A 85 3.98 -0.66 11.67
N SER A 86 3.22 0.43 11.74
CA SER A 86 3.33 1.44 12.80
C SER A 86 2.96 0.86 14.18
N ALA A 87 1.89 0.04 14.24
CA ALA A 87 1.52 -0.66 15.46
C ALA A 87 2.64 -1.62 15.93
N LEU A 88 3.27 -2.34 15.00
CA LEU A 88 4.41 -3.20 15.32
C LEU A 88 5.60 -2.40 15.86
N VAL A 89 5.95 -1.27 15.22
CA VAL A 89 7.01 -0.38 15.71
C VAL A 89 6.71 0.11 17.14
N ALA A 90 5.46 0.54 17.39
CA ALA A 90 5.03 0.98 18.71
C ALA A 90 5.12 -0.14 19.75
N THR A 91 4.79 -1.38 19.38
CA THR A 91 4.86 -2.54 20.28
C THR A 91 6.29 -2.92 20.62
N VAL A 92 7.20 -2.89 19.64
CA VAL A 92 8.62 -3.18 19.81
C VAL A 92 9.33 -2.07 20.60
N GLY A 93 8.85 -0.83 20.50
CA GLY A 93 9.39 0.33 21.21
C GLY A 93 10.71 0.82 20.62
N GLY A 94 11.57 1.41 21.45
CA GLY A 94 12.79 2.10 20.99
C GLY A 94 13.75 1.21 20.19
N SER A 95 13.81 -0.08 20.46
CA SER A 95 14.65 -1.01 19.69
C SER A 95 14.21 -1.16 18.23
N ALA A 96 12.94 -0.84 17.90
CA ALA A 96 12.46 -0.83 16.53
C ALA A 96 13.20 0.17 15.62
N LEU A 97 13.95 1.11 16.17
CA LEU A 97 14.71 2.10 15.40
C LEU A 97 16.04 1.57 14.85
N PHE A 98 16.51 0.43 15.33
CA PHE A 98 17.74 -0.19 14.82
C PHE A 98 17.50 -0.82 13.44
N VAL A 99 18.50 -0.68 12.55
CA VAL A 99 18.41 -1.10 11.14
C VAL A 99 18.16 -2.60 11.00
N GLU A 100 18.69 -3.40 11.92
CA GLU A 100 18.57 -4.86 11.96
C GLU A 100 17.17 -5.32 12.38
N GLN A 101 16.39 -4.42 12.97
CA GLN A 101 15.06 -4.77 13.47
C GLN A 101 14.05 -4.93 12.33
N GLN A 102 13.33 -6.05 12.39
CA GLN A 102 12.32 -6.39 11.39
C GLN A 102 11.16 -5.37 11.35
N ALA A 103 10.80 -4.82 12.51
CA ALA A 103 9.76 -3.79 12.61
C ALA A 103 10.13 -2.54 11.81
N GLN A 104 11.38 -2.08 11.92
CA GLN A 104 11.88 -0.92 11.18
C GLN A 104 11.89 -1.18 9.66
N ARG A 105 12.32 -2.37 9.23
CA ARG A 105 12.32 -2.74 7.82
C ARG A 105 10.91 -2.73 7.24
N LEU A 106 9.96 -3.39 7.92
CA LEU A 106 8.57 -3.45 7.46
C LEU A 106 7.92 -2.06 7.43
N ALA A 107 8.24 -1.16 8.36
CA ALA A 107 7.75 0.22 8.33
C ALA A 107 8.27 0.98 7.09
N ARG A 108 9.55 0.86 6.75
CA ARG A 108 10.10 1.46 5.51
C ARG A 108 9.50 0.86 4.25
N GLU A 109 9.33 -0.46 4.21
CA GLU A 109 8.68 -1.15 3.09
C GLU A 109 7.23 -0.64 2.92
N SER A 110 6.48 -0.43 4.01
CA SER A 110 5.12 0.09 3.93
C SER A 110 5.06 1.51 3.36
N LEU A 111 5.98 2.38 3.76
CA LEU A 111 6.08 3.74 3.21
C LEU A 111 6.45 3.73 1.71
N PHE A 112 7.36 2.86 1.29
CA PHE A 112 7.65 2.66 -0.11
C PHE A 112 6.41 2.21 -0.89
N LEU A 113 5.63 1.27 -0.33
CA LEU A 113 4.44 0.73 -0.96
C LEU A 113 3.27 1.73 -1.07
N LEU A 114 3.29 2.85 -0.33
CA LEU A 114 2.36 3.94 -0.55
C LEU A 114 2.56 4.62 -1.92
N VAL A 115 3.79 4.70 -2.39
CA VAL A 115 4.15 5.41 -3.62
C VAL A 115 4.45 4.47 -4.79
N GLN A 116 4.79 3.22 -4.52
CA GLN A 116 5.08 2.23 -5.55
C GLN A 116 3.82 1.90 -6.35
N GLY A 117 3.89 2.11 -7.67
CA GLY A 117 2.74 1.90 -8.56
C GLY A 117 1.56 2.84 -8.30
N GLN A 118 1.81 4.02 -7.73
CA GLN A 118 0.77 5.00 -7.43
C GLN A 118 0.28 5.68 -8.72
N THR A 119 -1.04 5.55 -8.99
CA THR A 119 -1.73 6.34 -10.01
C THR A 119 -2.35 7.60 -9.38
N PRO A 120 -2.79 8.60 -10.19
CA PRO A 120 -3.52 9.76 -9.66
C PRO A 120 -4.75 9.39 -8.83
N GLU A 121 -5.49 8.35 -9.22
CA GLU A 121 -6.66 7.85 -8.52
C GLU A 121 -6.29 7.24 -7.16
N ILE A 122 -5.26 6.38 -7.13
CA ILE A 122 -4.74 5.80 -5.87
C ILE A 122 -4.28 6.91 -4.93
N LYS A 123 -3.53 7.89 -5.45
CA LYS A 123 -3.07 9.04 -4.67
C LYS A 123 -4.22 9.81 -4.04
N LYS A 124 -5.29 10.06 -4.80
CA LYS A 124 -6.50 10.74 -4.31
C LYS A 124 -7.12 9.97 -3.15
N HIS A 125 -7.28 8.65 -3.28
CA HIS A 125 -7.83 7.81 -2.21
C HIS A 125 -6.91 7.74 -0.99
N HIS A 126 -5.59 7.61 -1.17
CA HIS A 126 -4.62 7.63 -0.06
C HIS A 126 -4.70 8.94 0.72
N LEU A 127 -4.68 10.09 0.03
CA LEU A 127 -4.76 11.39 0.69
C LEU A 127 -6.05 11.53 1.49
N LYS A 128 -7.18 11.11 0.93
CA LYS A 128 -8.46 11.09 1.65
C LYS A 128 -8.37 10.25 2.93
N LEU A 129 -7.88 9.01 2.85
CA LEU A 129 -7.75 8.14 4.03
C LEU A 129 -6.83 8.72 5.10
N LEU A 130 -5.70 9.29 4.69
CA LEU A 130 -4.70 9.83 5.62
C LEU A 130 -5.14 11.14 6.29
N THR A 131 -5.99 11.94 5.61
CA THR A 131 -6.42 13.25 6.12
C THR A 131 -7.78 13.20 6.82
N ASP A 132 -8.76 12.43 6.31
CA ASP A 132 -10.12 12.37 6.86
C ASP A 132 -10.21 11.58 8.16
N ASN A 133 -9.36 10.55 8.36
CA ASN A 133 -9.30 9.80 9.61
C ASN A 133 -8.94 10.66 10.84
N ALA A 134 -8.39 11.85 10.63
CA ALA A 134 -8.16 12.82 11.70
C ALA A 134 -9.45 13.53 12.16
N ALA A 135 -10.42 13.69 11.27
CA ALA A 135 -11.69 14.37 11.56
C ALA A 135 -12.70 13.43 12.27
N THR A 136 -12.78 12.16 11.85
CA THR A 136 -13.75 11.19 12.40
C THR A 136 -13.44 10.80 13.85
N ARG A 137 -12.16 10.79 14.26
CA ARG A 137 -11.76 10.51 15.64
C ARG A 137 -12.14 11.62 16.63
N ARG A 138 -12.42 12.85 16.15
CA ARG A 138 -12.86 13.95 16.99
C ARG A 138 -14.36 13.92 17.27
N SER A 139 -15.17 13.35 16.40
CA SER A 139 -16.63 13.31 16.55
C SER A 139 -17.13 12.15 17.43
N THR A 140 -16.35 11.08 17.61
CA THR A 140 -16.72 9.93 18.48
C THR A 140 -16.35 10.09 19.94
N ASN A 141 -15.53 11.09 20.30
CA ASN A 141 -15.16 11.39 21.69
C ASN A 141 -15.94 12.58 22.29
N GLY A 142 -17.03 13.01 21.67
CA GLY A 142 -17.85 14.15 22.07
C GLY A 142 -19.31 13.76 22.40
N ASN A 143 -19.50 12.66 23.12
CA ASN A 143 -20.78 12.34 23.77
C ASN A 143 -20.53 11.64 25.09
#